data_87e52dfb4bcc590f879729f830f683ad
#
_entry.id   87e52dfb4bcc590f879729f830f683ad
#
_cell.length_a   1.000
_cell.length_b   1.000
_cell.length_c   1.000
_cell.angle_alpha   90.00
_cell.angle_beta   90.00
_cell.angle_gamma   90.00
#
_symmetry.space_group_name_H-M   'P 1'
#
loop_
_entity.id
_entity.type
_entity.pdbx_description
1 polymer ?
#
loop_
_entity_poly.entity_id
_entity_poly.type
_entity_poly.pdbx_seq_one_letter_code
_entity_poly.pdbx_strand_id
1 'polypeptide(L)'
;MEGTSSKKESKIKVYLHRYFIDAMSAMAQGLFASLLIGTIISTLGTQLNIPLLDEIGGYAKSAAGPAMAVAIGYALQAPPLVLFSLVAVGGAANTLGGAGGPLAVLVLAIIAAELGKLVSKKTKVDIIVTPLVTIFSGCGLAYLFAPYIGTAASSVGNLIMWATTQQPFLMGILVSVIVGVALTLPISSAAICAALGLTGLAGGAAVAGCCAQMIGFAVISFRDNGWGGFFAQGIGTSMLQVPNIIKNPRIWLAPTLASAVTGPIATCIFGMQMNGAPISSGMGTCGLVGQIGVYTGWLNDITAGAKTAVTAIDWLGLVLICFVLPAVLSFVFDLIFRKIGWVKDGDMKIDA
;
A
#
# COMPACT_ATOMS: atom_id res chain seq x y z
N MET A 1 -42.50 14.26 26.84
CA MET A 1 -41.26 15.06 26.94
C MET A 1 -40.08 14.07 26.97
N GLU A 2 -39.64 13.66 25.79
CA GLU A 2 -38.45 12.81 25.66
C GLU A 2 -37.30 13.72 25.30
N GLY A 3 -36.36 13.85 26.25
CA GLY A 3 -35.17 14.63 26.07
C GLY A 3 -34.15 13.88 25.22
N THR A 4 -34.00 14.30 23.97
CA THR A 4 -32.91 13.89 23.08
C THR A 4 -31.58 14.40 23.67
N SER A 5 -30.91 13.53 24.44
CA SER A 5 -29.51 13.71 24.81
C SER A 5 -28.64 13.47 23.58
N SER A 6 -28.48 14.45 22.72
CA SER A 6 -27.40 14.52 21.74
C SER A 6 -26.08 14.58 22.50
N LYS A 7 -25.37 13.44 22.62
CA LYS A 7 -23.98 13.39 23.08
C LYS A 7 -23.17 14.27 22.12
N LYS A 8 -22.78 15.46 22.57
CA LYS A 8 -21.80 16.32 21.90
C LYS A 8 -20.52 15.49 21.73
N GLU A 9 -20.28 14.92 20.56
CA GLU A 9 -19.00 14.27 20.28
C GLU A 9 -17.88 15.28 20.53
N SER A 10 -16.85 14.86 21.26
CA SER A 10 -15.70 15.72 21.54
C SER A 10 -15.12 16.19 20.21
N LYS A 11 -14.90 17.50 20.05
CA LYS A 11 -14.30 18.10 18.84
C LYS A 11 -13.01 17.37 18.43
N ILE A 12 -12.22 16.92 19.40
CA ILE A 12 -11.00 16.13 19.18
C ILE A 12 -11.32 14.83 18.43
N LYS A 13 -12.40 14.12 18.80
CA LYS A 13 -12.78 12.86 18.16
C LYS A 13 -13.19 13.08 16.70
N VAL A 14 -13.88 14.18 16.40
CA VAL A 14 -14.24 14.57 15.02
C VAL A 14 -13.00 14.89 14.18
N TYR A 15 -12.03 15.66 14.73
CA TYR A 15 -10.78 15.97 14.04
C TYR A 15 -9.91 14.72 13.82
N LEU A 16 -9.81 13.84 14.82
CA LEU A 16 -9.08 12.59 14.68
C LEU A 16 -9.71 11.71 13.60
N HIS A 17 -11.04 11.57 13.57
CA HIS A 17 -11.72 10.81 12.51
C HIS A 17 -11.41 11.41 11.13
N ARG A 18 -11.56 12.71 10.97
CA ARG A 18 -11.33 13.41 9.71
C ARG A 18 -9.92 13.24 9.16
N TYR A 19 -8.89 13.38 10.00
CA TYR A 19 -7.50 13.32 9.52
C TYR A 19 -6.93 11.90 9.44
N PHE A 20 -7.33 11.01 10.36
CA PHE A 20 -6.79 9.64 10.40
C PHE A 20 -7.66 8.60 9.68
N ILE A 21 -8.93 8.90 9.44
CA ILE A 21 -9.82 7.96 8.75
C ILE A 21 -10.17 8.48 7.36
N ASP A 22 -10.83 9.64 7.27
CA ASP A 22 -11.34 10.14 5.99
C ASP A 22 -10.19 10.50 5.03
N ALA A 23 -9.19 11.26 5.50
CA ALA A 23 -8.05 11.66 4.67
C ALA A 23 -7.20 10.46 4.23
N MET A 24 -7.02 9.44 5.10
CA MET A 24 -6.25 8.26 4.77
C MET A 24 -7.00 7.34 3.80
N SER A 25 -8.32 7.19 3.96
CA SER A 25 -9.16 6.45 3.03
C SER A 25 -9.13 7.09 1.63
N ALA A 26 -9.28 8.42 1.56
CA ALA A 26 -9.19 9.15 0.31
C ALA A 26 -7.79 9.06 -0.33
N MET A 27 -6.72 9.15 0.47
CA MET A 27 -5.36 8.94 -0.01
C MET A 27 -5.19 7.57 -0.68
N ALA A 28 -5.71 6.50 -0.04
CA ALA A 28 -5.63 5.16 -0.59
C ALA A 28 -6.38 5.04 -1.94
N GLN A 29 -7.53 5.70 -2.08
CA GLN A 29 -8.27 5.77 -3.35
C GLN A 29 -7.47 6.53 -4.42
N GLY A 30 -6.85 7.67 -4.08
CA GLY A 30 -5.99 8.42 -4.98
C GLY A 30 -4.78 7.61 -5.45
N LEU A 31 -4.15 6.88 -4.54
CA LEU A 31 -3.05 5.96 -4.86
C LEU A 31 -3.52 4.82 -5.77
N PHE A 32 -4.69 4.25 -5.49
CA PHE A 32 -5.27 3.18 -6.30
C PHE A 32 -5.52 3.65 -7.74
N ALA A 33 -6.21 4.76 -7.90
CA ALA A 33 -6.60 5.29 -9.22
C ALA A 33 -5.40 5.73 -10.09
N SER A 34 -4.24 5.94 -9.50
CA SER A 34 -3.02 6.40 -10.18
C SER A 34 -1.93 5.33 -10.22
N LEU A 35 -1.19 5.15 -9.12
CA LEU A 35 -0.03 4.27 -9.05
C LEU A 35 -0.39 2.81 -9.38
N LEU A 36 -1.46 2.29 -8.77
CA LEU A 36 -1.79 0.86 -8.89
C LEU A 36 -2.33 0.54 -10.28
N ILE A 37 -3.30 1.31 -10.77
CA ILE A 37 -3.81 1.15 -12.13
C ILE A 37 -2.70 1.39 -13.17
N GLY A 38 -1.86 2.42 -12.96
CA GLY A 38 -0.70 2.67 -13.81
C GLY A 38 0.30 1.52 -13.84
N THR A 39 0.53 0.88 -12.69
CA THR A 39 1.40 -0.31 -12.59
C THR A 39 0.80 -1.50 -13.34
N ILE A 40 -0.51 -1.75 -13.21
CA ILE A 40 -1.20 -2.81 -13.95
C ILE A 40 -1.06 -2.59 -15.46
N ILE A 41 -1.34 -1.38 -15.94
CA ILE A 41 -1.24 -1.04 -17.37
C ILE A 41 0.20 -1.19 -17.87
N SER A 42 1.21 -0.67 -17.15
CA SER A 42 2.62 -0.83 -17.52
C SER A 42 3.04 -2.30 -17.55
N THR A 43 2.60 -3.09 -16.56
CA THR A 43 2.94 -4.52 -16.50
C THR A 43 2.37 -5.27 -17.70
N LEU A 44 1.11 -4.99 -18.08
CA LEU A 44 0.52 -5.53 -19.30
C LEU A 44 1.28 -5.08 -20.55
N GLY A 45 1.67 -3.82 -20.62
CA GLY A 45 2.47 -3.27 -21.73
C GLY A 45 3.79 -4.01 -21.90
N THR A 46 4.51 -4.19 -20.82
CA THR A 46 5.78 -4.92 -20.81
C THR A 46 5.61 -6.39 -21.19
N GLN A 47 4.61 -7.09 -20.63
CA GLN A 47 4.38 -8.51 -20.90
C GLN A 47 3.88 -8.80 -22.34
N LEU A 48 3.09 -7.90 -22.90
CA LEU A 48 2.54 -7.99 -24.24
C LEU A 48 3.44 -7.34 -25.32
N ASN A 49 4.57 -6.74 -24.91
CA ASN A 49 5.45 -5.93 -25.76
C ASN A 49 4.69 -4.80 -26.50
N ILE A 50 3.80 -4.11 -25.77
CA ILE A 50 3.04 -2.96 -26.30
C ILE A 50 3.57 -1.67 -25.63
N PRO A 51 4.52 -0.94 -26.24
CA PRO A 51 5.16 0.23 -25.63
C PRO A 51 4.17 1.33 -25.24
N LEU A 52 3.08 1.51 -26.00
CA LEU A 52 2.03 2.48 -25.72
C LEU A 52 1.40 2.27 -24.33
N LEU A 53 1.15 1.01 -23.94
CA LEU A 53 0.57 0.73 -22.61
C LEU A 53 1.56 1.04 -21.48
N ASP A 54 2.86 0.81 -21.72
CA ASP A 54 3.88 1.16 -20.72
C ASP A 54 3.99 2.69 -20.55
N GLU A 55 3.90 3.44 -21.63
CA GLU A 55 3.88 4.91 -21.61
C GLU A 55 2.64 5.45 -20.87
N ILE A 56 1.44 4.95 -21.20
CA ILE A 56 0.18 5.33 -20.53
C ILE A 56 0.26 5.01 -19.02
N GLY A 57 0.74 3.81 -18.67
CA GLY A 57 0.96 3.43 -17.27
C GLY A 57 1.98 4.34 -16.58
N GLY A 58 3.01 4.80 -17.30
CA GLY A 58 4.00 5.77 -16.84
C GLY A 58 3.37 7.10 -16.41
N TYR A 59 2.49 7.67 -17.24
CA TYR A 59 1.75 8.90 -16.91
C TYR A 59 0.89 8.72 -15.67
N ALA A 60 0.17 7.61 -15.54
CA ALA A 60 -0.65 7.33 -14.37
C ALA A 60 0.20 7.20 -13.09
N LYS A 61 1.32 6.49 -13.14
CA LYS A 61 2.26 6.34 -12.01
C LYS A 61 2.87 7.67 -11.58
N SER A 62 3.23 8.55 -12.53
CA SER A 62 3.80 9.86 -12.24
C SER A 62 2.82 10.79 -11.51
N ALA A 63 1.52 10.59 -11.70
CA ALA A 63 0.46 11.34 -11.06
C ALA A 63 0.13 10.86 -9.62
N ALA A 64 0.82 9.87 -9.09
CA ALA A 64 0.47 9.26 -7.78
C ALA A 64 0.44 10.26 -6.62
N GLY A 65 1.49 11.06 -6.46
CA GLY A 65 1.55 12.10 -5.42
C GLY A 65 0.44 13.14 -5.55
N PRO A 66 0.29 13.77 -6.74
CA PRO A 66 -0.83 14.66 -7.04
C PRO A 66 -2.20 14.07 -6.77
N ALA A 67 -2.46 12.84 -7.23
CA ALA A 67 -3.76 12.18 -7.06
C ALA A 67 -4.10 11.93 -5.57
N MET A 68 -3.13 11.47 -4.79
CA MET A 68 -3.29 11.31 -3.33
C MET A 68 -3.62 12.64 -2.64
N ALA A 69 -2.87 13.70 -2.95
CA ALA A 69 -3.07 15.00 -2.32
C ALA A 69 -4.43 15.64 -2.67
N VAL A 70 -4.86 15.52 -3.94
CA VAL A 70 -6.18 15.98 -4.39
C VAL A 70 -7.30 15.18 -3.70
N ALA A 71 -7.17 13.86 -3.60
CA ALA A 71 -8.14 13.01 -2.90
C ALA A 71 -8.27 13.40 -1.42
N ILE A 72 -7.14 13.63 -0.73
CA ILE A 72 -7.12 14.13 0.65
C ILE A 72 -7.83 15.48 0.74
N GLY A 73 -7.48 16.44 -0.13
CA GLY A 73 -8.12 17.74 -0.16
C GLY A 73 -9.62 17.68 -0.39
N TYR A 74 -10.07 16.79 -1.26
CA TYR A 74 -11.49 16.53 -1.53
C TYR A 74 -12.22 16.02 -0.28
N ALA A 75 -11.67 14.99 0.39
CA ALA A 75 -12.24 14.46 1.63
C ALA A 75 -12.28 15.51 2.75
N LEU A 76 -11.28 16.38 2.80
CA LEU A 76 -11.23 17.51 3.74
C LEU A 76 -12.11 18.68 3.31
N GLN A 77 -12.87 18.57 2.22
CA GLN A 77 -13.73 19.65 1.70
C GLN A 77 -12.96 20.95 1.43
N ALA A 78 -11.78 20.82 0.82
CA ALA A 78 -10.98 21.99 0.45
C ALA A 78 -11.67 22.79 -0.68
N PRO A 79 -11.67 24.14 -0.62
CA PRO A 79 -12.14 24.98 -1.71
C PRO A 79 -11.38 24.70 -3.01
N PRO A 80 -11.98 24.94 -4.20
CA PRO A 80 -11.39 24.55 -5.48
C PRO A 80 -9.95 25.05 -5.69
N LEU A 81 -9.63 26.29 -5.35
CA LEU A 81 -8.28 26.84 -5.51
C LEU A 81 -7.26 26.11 -4.61
N VAL A 82 -7.65 25.76 -3.39
CA VAL A 82 -6.81 24.95 -2.49
C VAL A 82 -6.63 23.55 -3.07
N LEU A 83 -7.73 22.91 -3.48
CA LEU A 83 -7.74 21.56 -4.02
C LEU A 83 -6.79 21.41 -5.22
N PHE A 84 -6.87 22.33 -6.19
CA PHE A 84 -6.01 22.32 -7.36
C PHE A 84 -4.54 22.62 -7.02
N SER A 85 -4.29 23.47 -6.02
CA SER A 85 -2.94 23.77 -5.54
C SER A 85 -2.26 22.58 -4.86
N LEU A 86 -3.03 21.65 -4.28
CA LEU A 86 -2.51 20.43 -3.68
C LEU A 86 -1.83 19.49 -4.68
N VAL A 87 -2.08 19.62 -5.98
CA VAL A 87 -1.37 18.89 -7.05
C VAL A 87 0.15 19.08 -6.92
N ALA A 88 0.59 20.33 -6.77
CA ALA A 88 2.01 20.65 -6.60
C ALA A 88 2.57 20.12 -5.28
N VAL A 89 1.82 20.25 -4.19
CA VAL A 89 2.21 19.77 -2.86
C VAL A 89 2.38 18.25 -2.86
N GLY A 90 1.42 17.52 -3.46
CA GLY A 90 1.47 16.07 -3.54
C GLY A 90 2.64 15.58 -4.39
N GLY A 91 2.91 16.24 -5.51
CA GLY A 91 4.07 15.95 -6.36
C GLY A 91 5.39 16.12 -5.60
N ALA A 92 5.57 17.27 -4.94
CA ALA A 92 6.77 17.56 -4.15
C ALA A 92 6.94 16.58 -2.99
N ALA A 93 5.90 16.37 -2.18
CA ALA A 93 5.95 15.50 -1.01
C ALA A 93 6.26 14.04 -1.37
N ASN A 94 5.65 13.53 -2.45
CA ASN A 94 5.89 12.16 -2.91
C ASN A 94 7.32 11.97 -3.43
N THR A 95 7.80 12.91 -4.23
CA THR A 95 9.14 12.84 -4.81
C THR A 95 10.22 12.96 -3.74
N LEU A 96 10.13 13.94 -2.85
CA LEU A 96 11.11 14.17 -1.79
C LEU A 96 11.04 13.12 -0.67
N GLY A 97 9.86 12.53 -0.46
CA GLY A 97 9.65 11.47 0.52
C GLY A 97 10.15 10.09 0.09
N GLY A 98 10.42 9.86 -1.19
CA GLY A 98 10.93 8.58 -1.70
C GLY A 98 10.10 7.40 -1.22
N ALA A 99 10.71 6.46 -0.49
CA ALA A 99 10.01 5.30 0.08
C ALA A 99 8.88 5.68 1.07
N GLY A 100 9.01 6.81 1.75
CA GLY A 100 7.98 7.40 2.63
C GLY A 100 7.03 8.35 1.91
N GLY A 101 7.09 8.42 0.57
CA GLY A 101 6.32 9.36 -0.25
C GLY A 101 4.83 9.42 0.10
N PRO A 102 4.09 8.30 0.11
CA PRO A 102 2.67 8.32 0.47
C PRO A 102 2.38 8.88 1.86
N LEU A 103 3.21 8.54 2.85
CA LEU A 103 3.08 9.09 4.21
C LEU A 103 3.40 10.59 4.24
N ALA A 104 4.41 11.02 3.51
CA ALA A 104 4.73 12.44 3.37
C ALA A 104 3.58 13.22 2.73
N VAL A 105 2.97 12.68 1.66
CA VAL A 105 1.78 13.27 1.03
C VAL A 105 0.63 13.37 2.03
N LEU A 106 0.35 12.32 2.81
CA LEU A 106 -0.73 12.34 3.80
C LEU A 106 -0.58 13.52 4.77
N VAL A 107 0.58 13.60 5.41
CA VAL A 107 0.82 14.63 6.43
C VAL A 107 0.83 16.04 5.83
N LEU A 108 1.57 16.22 4.76
CA LEU A 108 1.83 17.54 4.19
C LEU A 108 0.63 18.09 3.41
N ALA A 109 -0.14 17.23 2.73
CA ALA A 109 -1.37 17.67 2.06
C ALA A 109 -2.46 18.07 3.06
N ILE A 110 -2.58 17.37 4.21
CA ILE A 110 -3.51 17.79 5.28
C ILE A 110 -3.13 19.20 5.78
N ILE A 111 -1.86 19.42 6.11
CA ILE A 111 -1.39 20.73 6.63
C ILE A 111 -1.60 21.82 5.58
N ALA A 112 -1.19 21.58 4.33
CA ALA A 112 -1.34 22.54 3.25
C ALA A 112 -2.82 22.86 2.94
N ALA A 113 -3.69 21.85 2.98
CA ALA A 113 -5.13 22.05 2.80
C ALA A 113 -5.73 22.93 3.91
N GLU A 114 -5.38 22.68 5.16
CA GLU A 114 -5.89 23.49 6.28
C GLU A 114 -5.33 24.93 6.24
N LEU A 115 -4.05 25.12 5.92
CA LEU A 115 -3.47 26.46 5.73
C LEU A 115 -4.12 27.21 4.56
N GLY A 116 -4.35 26.53 3.44
CA GLY A 116 -5.05 27.10 2.28
C GLY A 116 -6.48 27.55 2.62
N LYS A 117 -7.22 26.74 3.39
CA LYS A 117 -8.58 27.10 3.86
C LYS A 117 -8.59 28.33 4.75
N LEU A 118 -7.54 28.53 5.56
CA LEU A 118 -7.46 29.72 6.44
C LEU A 118 -7.43 31.03 5.66
N VAL A 119 -6.90 31.05 4.45
CA VAL A 119 -6.76 32.23 3.61
C VAL A 119 -7.81 32.33 2.51
N SER A 120 -8.40 31.20 2.10
CA SER A 120 -9.36 31.15 1.00
C SER A 120 -10.57 32.07 1.24
N LYS A 121 -10.93 32.84 0.20
CA LYS A 121 -12.02 33.80 0.17
C LYS A 121 -11.89 34.96 1.17
N LYS A 122 -10.70 35.23 1.71
CA LYS A 122 -10.47 36.31 2.66
C LYS A 122 -9.89 37.59 2.04
N THR A 123 -9.40 37.51 0.82
CA THR A 123 -8.78 38.62 0.10
C THR A 123 -9.49 38.92 -1.21
N LYS A 124 -9.42 40.16 -1.69
CA LYS A 124 -9.97 40.56 -3.00
C LYS A 124 -9.22 39.93 -4.17
N VAL A 125 -8.00 39.43 -3.94
CA VAL A 125 -7.12 38.76 -4.93
C VAL A 125 -6.94 37.28 -4.58
N ASP A 126 -8.00 36.64 -4.12
CA ASP A 126 -8.04 35.27 -3.64
C ASP A 126 -7.46 34.26 -4.66
N ILE A 127 -7.71 34.50 -5.95
CA ILE A 127 -7.21 33.66 -7.04
C ILE A 127 -5.67 33.55 -7.07
N ILE A 128 -4.95 34.54 -6.51
CA ILE A 128 -3.49 34.52 -6.40
C ILE A 128 -3.06 34.10 -5.01
N VAL A 129 -3.66 34.68 -3.97
CA VAL A 129 -3.21 34.49 -2.58
C VAL A 129 -3.44 33.06 -2.11
N THR A 130 -4.59 32.48 -2.38
CA THR A 130 -4.91 31.11 -1.92
C THR A 130 -3.99 30.06 -2.53
N PRO A 131 -3.77 29.99 -3.87
CA PRO A 131 -2.81 29.06 -4.45
C PRO A 131 -1.37 29.30 -3.98
N LEU A 132 -0.95 30.56 -3.92
CA LEU A 132 0.40 30.92 -3.49
C LEU A 132 0.68 30.44 -2.06
N VAL A 133 -0.22 30.71 -1.12
CA VAL A 133 -0.08 30.24 0.28
C VAL A 133 -0.08 28.72 0.34
N THR A 134 -1.01 28.06 -0.34
CA THR A 134 -1.12 26.59 -0.32
C THR A 134 0.12 25.93 -0.90
N ILE A 135 0.59 26.37 -2.06
CA ILE A 135 1.77 25.79 -2.73
C ILE A 135 3.04 26.09 -1.93
N PHE A 136 3.25 27.37 -1.56
CA PHE A 136 4.48 27.76 -0.89
C PHE A 136 4.62 27.12 0.48
N SER A 137 3.55 27.09 1.28
CA SER A 137 3.58 26.40 2.57
C SER A 137 3.71 24.90 2.41
N GLY A 138 2.92 24.26 1.52
CA GLY A 138 2.93 22.83 1.32
C GLY A 138 4.25 22.32 0.74
N CYS A 139 4.75 22.91 -0.34
CA CYS A 139 6.04 22.54 -0.94
C CYS A 139 7.23 22.92 -0.03
N GLY A 140 7.17 24.05 0.67
CA GLY A 140 8.19 24.44 1.64
C GLY A 140 8.29 23.44 2.80
N LEU A 141 7.16 23.02 3.35
CA LEU A 141 7.12 21.97 4.36
C LEU A 141 7.57 20.61 3.80
N ALA A 142 7.23 20.32 2.53
CA ALA A 142 7.70 19.10 1.87
C ALA A 142 9.23 19.09 1.75
N TYR A 143 9.83 20.19 1.35
CA TYR A 143 11.28 20.31 1.29
C TYR A 143 11.95 20.09 2.64
N LEU A 144 11.35 20.60 3.72
CA LEU A 144 11.91 20.49 5.07
C LEU A 144 11.68 19.10 5.70
N PHE A 145 10.50 18.51 5.55
CA PHE A 145 10.08 17.33 6.33
C PHE A 145 9.99 16.03 5.53
N ALA A 146 9.68 16.07 4.22
CA ALA A 146 9.51 14.84 3.45
C ALA A 146 10.76 13.94 3.41
N PRO A 147 12.01 14.45 3.33
CA PRO A 147 13.21 13.62 3.40
C PRO A 147 13.35 12.86 4.72
N TYR A 148 12.98 13.47 5.85
CA TYR A 148 13.01 12.80 7.16
C TYR A 148 11.97 11.68 7.26
N ILE A 149 10.77 11.90 6.70
CA ILE A 149 9.73 10.87 6.59
C ILE A 149 10.24 9.73 5.70
N GLY A 150 10.90 10.05 4.60
CA GLY A 150 11.55 9.09 3.71
C GLY A 150 12.62 8.26 4.42
N THR A 151 13.47 8.90 5.20
CA THR A 151 14.51 8.23 5.99
C THR A 151 13.89 7.29 7.03
N ALA A 152 12.84 7.72 7.73
CA ALA A 152 12.13 6.89 8.68
C ALA A 152 11.50 5.65 8.00
N ALA A 153 10.89 5.81 6.82
CA ALA A 153 10.38 4.68 6.05
C ALA A 153 11.50 3.75 5.58
N SER A 154 12.66 4.29 5.19
CA SER A 154 13.83 3.51 4.78
C SER A 154 14.46 2.73 5.94
N SER A 155 14.20 3.12 7.20
CA SER A 155 14.64 2.34 8.37
C SER A 155 13.99 0.95 8.43
N VAL A 156 12.79 0.80 7.85
CA VAL A 156 12.17 -0.52 7.64
C VAL A 156 13.05 -1.38 6.74
N GLY A 157 13.75 -0.79 5.77
CA GLY A 157 14.73 -1.47 4.92
C GLY A 157 15.87 -2.08 5.72
N ASN A 158 16.41 -1.37 6.72
CA ASN A 158 17.46 -1.91 7.59
C ASN A 158 17.00 -3.14 8.37
N LEU A 159 15.73 -3.13 8.83
CA LEU A 159 15.12 -4.27 9.50
C LEU A 159 14.94 -5.46 8.54
N ILE A 160 14.55 -5.21 7.29
CA ILE A 160 14.46 -6.24 6.25
C ILE A 160 15.85 -6.81 5.98
N MET A 161 16.87 -5.98 5.81
CA MET A 161 18.26 -6.43 5.57
C MET A 161 18.76 -7.31 6.72
N TRP A 162 18.52 -6.92 7.96
CA TRP A 162 18.82 -7.76 9.11
C TRP A 162 18.08 -9.10 9.04
N ALA A 163 16.80 -9.09 8.69
CA ALA A 163 16.01 -10.32 8.56
C ALA A 163 16.55 -11.26 7.48
N THR A 164 17.12 -10.74 6.39
CA THR A 164 17.67 -11.57 5.30
C THR A 164 18.94 -12.35 5.71
N THR A 165 19.61 -11.95 6.77
CA THR A 165 20.80 -12.64 7.28
C THR A 165 20.48 -13.86 8.15
N GLN A 166 19.20 -14.08 8.46
CA GLN A 166 18.76 -15.20 9.31
C GLN A 166 18.68 -16.51 8.52
N GLN A 167 18.53 -17.63 9.24
CA GLN A 167 18.30 -18.93 8.61
C GLN A 167 17.00 -18.91 7.79
N PRO A 168 16.89 -19.72 6.70
CA PRO A 168 15.77 -19.66 5.76
C PRO A 168 14.38 -19.74 6.40
N PHE A 169 14.20 -20.51 7.46
CA PHE A 169 12.94 -20.61 8.18
C PHE A 169 12.59 -19.29 8.88
N LEU A 170 13.51 -18.75 9.68
CA LEU A 170 13.31 -17.51 10.42
C LEU A 170 13.27 -16.30 9.49
N MET A 171 14.14 -16.27 8.47
CA MET A 171 14.11 -15.29 7.41
C MET A 171 12.74 -15.29 6.70
N GLY A 172 12.20 -16.47 6.38
CA GLY A 172 10.89 -16.62 5.77
C GLY A 172 9.80 -15.96 6.61
N ILE A 173 9.78 -16.17 7.93
CA ILE A 173 8.81 -15.51 8.84
C ILE A 173 9.03 -14.00 8.87
N LEU A 174 10.24 -13.56 9.16
CA LEU A 174 10.54 -12.16 9.41
C LEU A 174 10.33 -11.31 8.15
N VAL A 175 10.91 -11.72 7.03
CA VAL A 175 10.80 -10.95 5.77
C VAL A 175 9.36 -10.91 5.28
N SER A 176 8.64 -12.04 5.30
CA SER A 176 7.23 -12.07 4.86
C SER A 176 6.34 -11.18 5.73
N VAL A 177 6.51 -11.20 7.05
CA VAL A 177 5.73 -10.35 7.96
C VAL A 177 6.09 -8.89 7.79
N ILE A 178 7.39 -8.54 7.82
CA ILE A 178 7.82 -7.14 7.76
C ILE A 178 7.43 -6.49 6.43
N VAL A 179 7.70 -7.16 5.30
CA VAL A 179 7.38 -6.60 3.98
C VAL A 179 5.89 -6.61 3.73
N GLY A 180 5.17 -7.65 4.17
CA GLY A 180 3.71 -7.70 4.09
C GLY A 180 3.04 -6.56 4.89
N VAL A 181 3.48 -6.34 6.12
CA VAL A 181 3.02 -5.21 6.95
C VAL A 181 3.37 -3.88 6.30
N ALA A 182 4.60 -3.73 5.76
CA ALA A 182 5.02 -2.52 5.05
C ALA A 182 4.15 -2.22 3.82
N LEU A 183 3.71 -3.25 3.09
CA LEU A 183 2.78 -3.09 1.95
C LEU A 183 1.43 -2.50 2.38
N THR A 184 0.93 -2.88 3.55
CA THR A 184 -0.37 -2.41 4.06
C THR A 184 -0.26 -1.00 4.62
N LEU A 185 0.89 -0.60 5.17
CA LEU A 185 1.13 0.75 5.68
C LEU A 185 1.22 1.78 4.55
N PRO A 186 1.01 3.08 4.86
CA PRO A 186 1.16 4.16 3.89
C PRO A 186 2.64 4.49 3.58
N ILE A 187 3.41 3.45 3.26
CA ILE A 187 4.79 3.51 2.80
C ILE A 187 4.95 2.66 1.54
N SER A 188 5.96 2.94 0.74
CA SER A 188 6.19 2.20 -0.49
C SER A 188 7.09 0.98 -0.25
N SER A 189 6.51 -0.18 0.07
CA SER A 189 7.23 -1.46 0.15
C SER A 189 7.99 -1.78 -1.15
N ALA A 190 7.40 -1.45 -2.29
CA ALA A 190 8.01 -1.60 -3.60
C ALA A 190 9.31 -0.78 -3.74
N ALA A 191 9.28 0.50 -3.32
CA ALA A 191 10.46 1.37 -3.35
C ALA A 191 11.53 0.89 -2.35
N ILE A 192 11.13 0.41 -1.17
CA ILE A 192 12.06 -0.17 -0.19
C ILE A 192 12.74 -1.41 -0.77
N CYS A 193 11.99 -2.36 -1.31
CA CYS A 193 12.53 -3.58 -1.91
C CYS A 193 13.44 -3.28 -3.11
N ALA A 194 13.08 -2.29 -3.95
CA ALA A 194 13.92 -1.84 -5.05
C ALA A 194 15.24 -1.23 -4.58
N ALA A 195 15.21 -0.36 -3.58
CA ALA A 195 16.39 0.27 -3.00
C ALA A 195 17.36 -0.74 -2.35
N LEU A 196 16.82 -1.81 -1.77
CA LEU A 196 17.59 -2.89 -1.16
C LEU A 196 18.11 -3.93 -2.18
N GLY A 197 17.65 -3.89 -3.43
CA GLY A 197 17.92 -4.94 -4.39
C GLY A 197 17.36 -6.31 -3.94
N LEU A 198 16.22 -6.33 -3.24
CA LEU A 198 15.68 -7.52 -2.59
C LEU A 198 15.21 -8.56 -3.60
N THR A 199 16.01 -9.61 -3.79
CA THR A 199 15.77 -10.71 -4.74
C THR A 199 16.04 -12.06 -4.06
N GLY A 200 16.09 -13.13 -4.84
CA GLY A 200 16.37 -14.49 -4.36
C GLY A 200 15.29 -15.02 -3.44
N LEU A 201 15.72 -15.82 -2.48
CA LEU A 201 14.85 -16.48 -1.51
C LEU A 201 14.13 -15.48 -0.59
N ALA A 202 14.84 -14.40 -0.17
CA ALA A 202 14.26 -13.32 0.62
C ALA A 202 13.20 -12.53 -0.17
N GLY A 203 13.44 -12.31 -1.48
CA GLY A 203 12.45 -11.74 -2.38
C GLY A 203 11.19 -12.62 -2.50
N GLY A 204 11.37 -13.95 -2.58
CA GLY A 204 10.26 -14.90 -2.55
C GLY A 204 9.44 -14.84 -1.25
N ALA A 205 10.11 -14.77 -0.10
CA ALA A 205 9.45 -14.57 1.19
C ALA A 205 8.65 -13.25 1.26
N ALA A 206 9.22 -12.17 0.71
CA ALA A 206 8.56 -10.87 0.65
C ALA A 206 7.29 -10.94 -0.21
N VAL A 207 7.34 -11.56 -1.40
CA VAL A 207 6.16 -11.79 -2.24
C VAL A 207 5.10 -12.59 -1.47
N ALA A 208 5.47 -13.67 -0.79
CA ALA A 208 4.54 -14.47 0.01
C ALA A 208 3.82 -13.63 1.08
N GLY A 209 4.56 -12.80 1.82
CA GLY A 209 4.00 -11.92 2.83
C GLY A 209 3.05 -10.86 2.25
N CYS A 210 3.45 -10.22 1.15
CA CYS A 210 2.60 -9.27 0.43
C CYS A 210 1.30 -9.91 -0.07
N CYS A 211 1.38 -11.11 -0.66
CA CYS A 211 0.21 -11.86 -1.10
C CYS A 211 -0.70 -12.23 0.07
N ALA A 212 -0.13 -12.59 1.23
CA ALA A 212 -0.90 -12.92 2.41
C ALA A 212 -1.68 -11.71 2.95
N GLN A 213 -1.12 -10.51 2.91
CA GLN A 213 -1.84 -9.30 3.28
C GLN A 213 -2.97 -8.99 2.28
N MET A 214 -2.70 -9.06 0.98
CA MET A 214 -3.66 -8.65 -0.05
C MET A 214 -4.81 -9.66 -0.19
N ILE A 215 -4.49 -10.92 -0.48
CA ILE A 215 -5.49 -11.99 -0.62
C ILE A 215 -6.16 -12.28 0.73
N GLY A 216 -5.40 -12.21 1.82
CA GLY A 216 -5.94 -12.37 3.17
C GLY A 216 -7.06 -11.37 3.44
N PHE A 217 -6.81 -10.07 3.31
CA PHE A 217 -7.84 -9.05 3.49
C PHE A 217 -8.97 -9.16 2.47
N ALA A 218 -8.67 -9.48 1.21
CA ALA A 218 -9.69 -9.67 0.18
C ALA A 218 -10.72 -10.74 0.59
N VAL A 219 -10.24 -11.87 1.15
CA VAL A 219 -11.09 -12.99 1.55
C VAL A 219 -11.84 -12.69 2.84
N ILE A 220 -11.16 -12.23 3.91
CA ILE A 220 -11.79 -12.04 5.22
C ILE A 220 -12.78 -10.87 5.26
N SER A 221 -12.58 -9.88 4.38
CA SER A 221 -13.49 -8.73 4.25
C SER A 221 -14.57 -8.90 3.18
N PHE A 222 -14.65 -10.07 2.54
CA PHE A 222 -15.59 -10.32 1.45
C PHE A 222 -17.06 -10.10 1.86
N ARG A 223 -17.41 -10.45 3.10
CA ARG A 223 -18.77 -10.24 3.64
C ARG A 223 -19.15 -8.76 3.71
N ASP A 224 -18.19 -7.89 3.98
CA ASP A 224 -18.41 -6.45 4.17
C ASP A 224 -18.37 -5.69 2.83
N ASN A 225 -17.59 -6.17 1.83
CA ASN A 225 -17.24 -5.41 0.63
C ASN A 225 -17.59 -6.10 -0.70
N GLY A 226 -18.04 -7.37 -0.66
CA GLY A 226 -18.38 -8.13 -1.86
C GLY A 226 -17.25 -8.27 -2.88
N TRP A 227 -17.60 -8.51 -4.14
CA TRP A 227 -16.64 -8.70 -5.22
C TRP A 227 -15.80 -7.46 -5.53
N GLY A 228 -16.39 -6.25 -5.43
CA GLY A 228 -15.66 -5.00 -5.64
C GLY A 228 -14.49 -4.86 -4.67
N GLY A 229 -14.75 -5.02 -3.37
CA GLY A 229 -13.72 -4.98 -2.35
C GLY A 229 -12.72 -6.14 -2.43
N PHE A 230 -13.17 -7.33 -2.87
CA PHE A 230 -12.28 -8.46 -3.09
C PHE A 230 -11.22 -8.16 -4.15
N PHE A 231 -11.61 -7.67 -5.32
CA PHE A 231 -10.66 -7.33 -6.38
C PHE A 231 -9.85 -6.08 -6.04
N ALA A 232 -10.45 -5.06 -5.41
CA ALA A 232 -9.74 -3.86 -5.00
C ALA A 232 -8.58 -4.16 -4.03
N GLN A 233 -8.76 -5.10 -3.12
CA GLN A 233 -7.71 -5.50 -2.18
C GLN A 233 -6.81 -6.60 -2.74
N GLY A 234 -7.39 -7.63 -3.37
CA GLY A 234 -6.65 -8.80 -3.85
C GLY A 234 -5.71 -8.50 -5.03
N ILE A 235 -6.09 -7.60 -5.93
CA ILE A 235 -5.29 -7.21 -7.10
C ILE A 235 -4.79 -5.76 -6.98
N GLY A 236 -5.46 -4.92 -6.19
CA GLY A 236 -5.09 -3.54 -5.96
C GLY A 236 -4.16 -3.37 -4.77
N THR A 237 -4.70 -3.18 -3.56
CA THR A 237 -3.88 -2.99 -2.36
C THR A 237 -4.64 -3.27 -1.05
N SER A 238 -3.94 -3.87 -0.08
CA SER A 238 -4.43 -4.00 1.30
C SER A 238 -4.44 -2.68 2.08
N MET A 239 -3.80 -1.62 1.57
CA MET A 239 -3.77 -0.29 2.20
C MET A 239 -5.19 0.30 2.40
N LEU A 240 -6.17 -0.12 1.59
CA LEU A 240 -7.58 0.25 1.76
C LEU A 240 -8.14 -0.10 3.15
N GLN A 241 -7.51 -1.04 3.86
CA GLN A 241 -7.91 -1.43 5.22
C GLN A 241 -7.23 -0.60 6.33
N VAL A 242 -6.26 0.27 6.02
CA VAL A 242 -5.56 1.05 7.05
C VAL A 242 -6.50 1.87 7.93
N PRO A 243 -7.53 2.56 7.40
CA PRO A 243 -8.50 3.25 8.24
C PRO A 243 -9.23 2.33 9.22
N ASN A 244 -9.53 1.09 8.80
CA ASN A 244 -10.18 0.09 9.63
C ASN A 244 -9.22 -0.54 10.65
N ILE A 245 -7.95 -0.74 10.26
CA ILE A 245 -6.88 -1.19 11.16
C ILE A 245 -6.68 -0.18 12.32
N ILE A 246 -6.76 1.11 12.04
CA ILE A 246 -6.68 2.16 13.08
C ILE A 246 -7.87 2.07 14.04
N LYS A 247 -9.08 1.76 13.54
CA LYS A 247 -10.28 1.58 14.36
C LYS A 247 -10.23 0.30 15.19
N ASN A 248 -9.81 -0.81 14.56
CA ASN A 248 -9.65 -2.12 15.19
C ASN A 248 -8.39 -2.84 14.71
N PRO A 249 -7.23 -2.68 15.38
CA PRO A 249 -5.97 -3.30 14.96
C PRO A 249 -5.99 -4.84 14.91
N ARG A 250 -6.97 -5.47 15.53
CA ARG A 250 -7.08 -6.94 15.59
C ARG A 250 -7.42 -7.55 14.24
N ILE A 251 -8.06 -6.80 13.34
CA ILE A 251 -8.35 -7.27 11.97
C ILE A 251 -7.08 -7.57 11.18
N TRP A 252 -5.96 -6.93 11.54
CA TRP A 252 -4.68 -7.12 10.86
C TRP A 252 -3.97 -8.43 11.25
N LEU A 253 -4.35 -9.04 12.38
CA LEU A 253 -3.68 -10.24 12.90
C LEU A 253 -3.84 -11.45 11.97
N ALA A 254 -5.02 -11.64 11.36
CA ALA A 254 -5.27 -12.80 10.50
C ALA A 254 -4.35 -12.85 9.27
N PRO A 255 -4.25 -11.80 8.42
CA PRO A 255 -3.32 -11.80 7.29
C PRO A 255 -1.85 -11.78 7.73
N THR A 256 -1.53 -11.17 8.88
CA THR A 256 -0.16 -11.15 9.40
C THR A 256 0.29 -12.52 9.87
N LEU A 257 -0.55 -13.29 10.56
CA LEU A 257 -0.27 -14.67 10.91
C LEU A 257 -0.19 -15.57 9.67
N ALA A 258 -1.05 -15.33 8.66
CA ALA A 258 -0.94 -16.01 7.39
C ALA A 258 0.42 -15.72 6.71
N SER A 259 0.92 -14.46 6.75
CA SER A 259 2.26 -14.11 6.26
C SER A 259 3.34 -14.91 6.99
N ALA A 260 3.27 -15.00 8.32
CA ALA A 260 4.24 -15.75 9.14
C ALA A 260 4.30 -17.25 8.82
N VAL A 261 3.21 -17.82 8.33
CA VAL A 261 3.14 -19.23 7.93
C VAL A 261 3.55 -19.42 6.46
N THR A 262 3.07 -18.57 5.56
CA THR A 262 3.36 -18.70 4.11
C THR A 262 4.83 -18.42 3.78
N GLY A 263 5.48 -17.50 4.52
CA GLY A 263 6.88 -17.18 4.33
C GLY A 263 7.82 -18.39 4.44
N PRO A 264 7.84 -19.14 5.56
CA PRO A 264 8.64 -20.36 5.71
C PRO A 264 8.26 -21.46 4.72
N ILE A 265 6.99 -21.59 4.36
CA ILE A 265 6.56 -22.55 3.33
C ILE A 265 7.17 -22.18 1.98
N ALA A 266 7.19 -20.88 1.64
CA ALA A 266 7.83 -20.38 0.42
C ALA A 266 9.33 -20.65 0.41
N THR A 267 10.03 -20.40 1.53
CA THR A 267 11.50 -20.50 1.59
C THR A 267 12.01 -21.91 1.79
N CYS A 268 11.38 -22.72 2.66
CA CYS A 268 11.90 -24.02 3.07
C CYS A 268 11.30 -25.18 2.30
N ILE A 269 10.03 -25.07 1.84
CA ILE A 269 9.35 -26.18 1.15
C ILE A 269 9.48 -26.02 -0.37
N PHE A 270 9.11 -24.86 -0.89
CA PHE A 270 9.14 -24.63 -2.34
C PHE A 270 10.45 -24.01 -2.84
N GLY A 271 11.28 -23.44 -1.96
CA GLY A 271 12.49 -22.72 -2.36
C GLY A 271 12.16 -21.58 -3.34
N MET A 272 10.98 -20.94 -3.18
CA MET A 272 10.49 -19.94 -4.11
C MET A 272 11.40 -18.71 -4.11
N GLN A 273 12.07 -18.47 -5.23
CA GLN A 273 12.92 -17.31 -5.43
C GLN A 273 12.23 -16.26 -6.30
N MET A 274 12.46 -15.01 -5.99
CA MET A 274 12.06 -13.89 -6.85
C MET A 274 13.33 -13.25 -7.42
N ASN A 275 13.75 -13.70 -8.62
CA ASN A 275 14.94 -13.24 -9.35
C ASN A 275 14.59 -12.31 -10.53
N GLY A 276 13.38 -11.76 -10.53
CA GLY A 276 12.96 -10.68 -11.40
C GLY A 276 13.41 -9.30 -10.89
N ALA A 277 12.73 -8.25 -11.30
CA ALA A 277 13.02 -6.91 -10.82
C ALA A 277 12.76 -6.79 -9.31
N PRO A 278 13.71 -6.23 -8.50
CA PRO A 278 13.59 -6.17 -7.04
C PRO A 278 12.32 -5.49 -6.53
N ILE A 279 11.76 -4.54 -7.28
CA ILE A 279 10.49 -3.88 -6.97
C ILE A 279 9.33 -4.88 -6.82
N SER A 280 9.36 -5.98 -7.56
CA SER A 280 8.31 -7.02 -7.54
C SER A 280 8.22 -7.74 -6.20
N SER A 281 9.31 -7.80 -5.43
CA SER A 281 9.32 -8.39 -4.09
C SER A 281 8.37 -7.69 -3.12
N GLY A 282 8.15 -6.38 -3.28
CA GLY A 282 7.29 -5.58 -2.41
C GLY A 282 5.86 -5.37 -2.93
N MET A 283 5.45 -6.08 -3.99
CA MET A 283 4.17 -5.81 -4.67
C MET A 283 3.10 -6.90 -4.45
N GLY A 284 3.48 -8.13 -4.12
CA GLY A 284 2.54 -9.24 -3.93
C GLY A 284 1.63 -9.45 -5.14
N THR A 285 0.31 -9.52 -4.91
CA THR A 285 -0.70 -9.67 -5.98
C THR A 285 -1.12 -8.35 -6.62
N CYS A 286 -0.54 -7.22 -6.25
CA CYS A 286 -0.81 -5.93 -6.87
C CYS A 286 -0.50 -5.98 -8.37
N GLY A 287 -1.53 -5.92 -9.23
CA GLY A 287 -1.39 -6.11 -10.68
C GLY A 287 -0.67 -7.40 -11.08
N LEU A 288 -0.62 -8.41 -10.21
CA LEU A 288 0.14 -9.66 -10.35
C LEU A 288 1.66 -9.45 -10.50
N VAL A 289 2.18 -8.28 -10.12
CA VAL A 289 3.59 -7.89 -10.30
C VAL A 289 4.54 -8.82 -9.55
N GLY A 290 4.16 -9.26 -8.34
CA GLY A 290 4.96 -10.22 -7.57
C GLY A 290 5.11 -11.56 -8.30
N GLN A 291 4.01 -12.10 -8.81
CA GLN A 291 3.97 -13.37 -9.56
C GLN A 291 4.74 -13.28 -10.88
N ILE A 292 4.57 -12.17 -11.60
CA ILE A 292 5.32 -11.87 -12.82
C ILE A 292 6.81 -11.76 -12.52
N GLY A 293 7.18 -11.13 -11.38
CA GLY A 293 8.57 -11.05 -10.93
C GLY A 293 9.18 -12.43 -10.66
N VAL A 294 8.44 -13.34 -10.03
CA VAL A 294 8.88 -14.73 -9.80
C VAL A 294 9.03 -15.46 -11.15
N TYR A 295 8.05 -15.36 -12.03
CA TYR A 295 8.09 -15.98 -13.36
C TYR A 295 9.25 -15.46 -14.21
N THR A 296 9.44 -14.14 -14.26
CA THR A 296 10.58 -13.51 -14.95
C THR A 296 11.90 -13.98 -14.35
N GLY A 297 11.95 -14.15 -13.02
CA GLY A 297 13.10 -14.74 -12.34
C GLY A 297 13.42 -16.15 -12.83
N TRP A 298 12.43 -17.00 -12.99
CA TRP A 298 12.64 -18.35 -13.55
C TRP A 298 13.23 -18.31 -14.96
N LEU A 299 12.76 -17.37 -15.81
CA LEU A 299 13.31 -17.22 -17.16
C LEU A 299 14.76 -16.71 -17.13
N ASN A 300 15.08 -15.80 -16.23
CA ASN A 300 16.44 -15.32 -16.02
C ASN A 300 17.36 -16.44 -15.55
N ASP A 301 16.89 -17.27 -14.60
CA ASP A 301 17.65 -18.41 -14.06
C ASP A 301 17.90 -19.49 -15.14
N ILE A 302 16.94 -19.71 -16.04
CA ILE A 302 17.11 -20.62 -17.19
C ILE A 302 18.16 -20.05 -18.15
N THR A 303 18.08 -18.77 -18.47
CA THR A 303 19.02 -18.10 -19.37
C THR A 303 20.44 -18.09 -18.79
N ALA A 304 20.56 -17.96 -17.47
CA ALA A 304 21.83 -18.01 -16.75
C ALA A 304 22.36 -19.45 -16.52
N GLY A 305 21.58 -20.48 -16.89
CA GLY A 305 21.94 -21.89 -16.66
C GLY A 305 21.79 -22.37 -15.22
N ALA A 306 21.23 -21.55 -14.34
CA ALA A 306 20.95 -21.90 -12.94
C ALA A 306 19.74 -22.82 -12.79
N LYS A 307 18.84 -22.82 -13.77
CA LYS A 307 17.63 -23.65 -13.83
C LYS A 307 17.49 -24.22 -15.24
N THR A 308 17.06 -25.50 -15.34
CA THR A 308 16.91 -26.18 -16.65
C THR A 308 15.57 -25.91 -17.32
N ALA A 309 14.49 -25.85 -16.54
CA ALA A 309 13.13 -25.56 -17.00
C ALA A 309 12.23 -25.17 -15.84
N VAL A 310 11.11 -24.51 -16.14
CA VAL A 310 10.03 -24.28 -15.17
C VAL A 310 9.26 -25.58 -14.99
N THR A 311 9.13 -26.02 -13.75
CA THR A 311 8.48 -27.29 -13.40
C THR A 311 7.04 -27.09 -12.92
N ALA A 312 6.25 -28.18 -12.91
CA ALA A 312 4.90 -28.14 -12.33
C ALA A 312 4.91 -27.77 -10.84
N ILE A 313 5.99 -28.11 -10.12
CA ILE A 313 6.16 -27.78 -8.70
C ILE A 313 6.36 -26.26 -8.51
N ASP A 314 7.06 -25.58 -9.43
CA ASP A 314 7.23 -24.13 -9.40
C ASP A 314 5.87 -23.43 -9.52
N TRP A 315 5.05 -23.86 -10.48
CA TRP A 315 3.69 -23.32 -10.66
C TRP A 315 2.78 -23.64 -9.48
N LEU A 316 2.85 -24.86 -8.96
CA LEU A 316 2.09 -25.25 -7.77
C LEU A 316 2.49 -24.38 -6.57
N GLY A 317 3.81 -24.20 -6.36
CA GLY A 317 4.33 -23.33 -5.31
C GLY A 317 3.83 -21.91 -5.46
N LEU A 318 3.92 -21.33 -6.66
CA LEU A 318 3.44 -19.97 -6.93
C LEU A 318 1.95 -19.81 -6.61
N VAL A 319 1.11 -20.72 -7.09
CA VAL A 319 -0.35 -20.66 -6.85
C VAL A 319 -0.69 -20.86 -5.37
N LEU A 320 -0.07 -21.86 -4.73
CA LEU A 320 -0.31 -22.14 -3.32
C LEU A 320 0.13 -20.96 -2.43
N ILE A 321 1.35 -20.44 -2.63
CA ILE A 321 1.93 -19.41 -1.80
C ILE A 321 1.26 -18.04 -2.02
N CYS A 322 0.93 -17.72 -3.27
CA CYS A 322 0.40 -16.39 -3.57
C CYS A 322 -1.12 -16.26 -3.43
N PHE A 323 -1.87 -17.36 -3.50
CA PHE A 323 -3.33 -17.31 -3.52
C PHE A 323 -4.00 -18.24 -2.51
N VAL A 324 -3.73 -19.54 -2.58
CA VAL A 324 -4.50 -20.54 -1.82
C VAL A 324 -4.21 -20.48 -0.33
N LEU A 325 -2.94 -20.56 0.06
CA LEU A 325 -2.56 -20.51 1.48
C LEU A 325 -2.92 -19.17 2.16
N PRO A 326 -2.65 -18.00 1.53
CA PRO A 326 -3.14 -16.73 2.05
C PRO A 326 -4.64 -16.71 2.31
N ALA A 327 -5.43 -17.17 1.34
CA ALA A 327 -6.89 -17.21 1.45
C ALA A 327 -7.35 -18.11 2.60
N VAL A 328 -6.87 -19.36 2.61
CA VAL A 328 -7.29 -20.36 3.60
C VAL A 328 -6.82 -20.00 5.01
N LEU A 329 -5.56 -19.64 5.19
CA LEU A 329 -5.00 -19.32 6.50
C LEU A 329 -5.64 -18.08 7.09
N SER A 330 -5.76 -17.00 6.29
CA SER A 330 -6.41 -15.77 6.78
C SER A 330 -7.87 -16.02 7.14
N PHE A 331 -8.60 -16.80 6.34
CA PHE A 331 -9.98 -17.17 6.64
C PHE A 331 -10.09 -17.97 7.95
N VAL A 332 -9.23 -18.96 8.15
CA VAL A 332 -9.23 -19.78 9.38
C VAL A 332 -8.90 -18.92 10.61
N PHE A 333 -7.89 -18.06 10.55
CA PHE A 333 -7.55 -17.16 11.64
C PHE A 333 -8.67 -16.14 11.91
N ASP A 334 -9.28 -15.58 10.87
CA ASP A 334 -10.41 -14.66 11.02
C ASP A 334 -11.61 -15.33 11.70
N LEU A 335 -11.93 -16.58 11.34
CA LEU A 335 -12.98 -17.35 12.01
C LEU A 335 -12.73 -17.51 13.49
N ILE A 336 -11.47 -17.75 13.88
CA ILE A 336 -11.06 -17.85 15.29
C ILE A 336 -11.28 -16.50 15.99
N PHE A 337 -10.80 -15.41 15.37
CA PHE A 337 -10.91 -14.07 15.96
C PHE A 337 -12.35 -13.56 16.04
N ARG A 338 -13.21 -13.93 15.09
CA ARG A 338 -14.65 -13.66 15.15
C ARG A 338 -15.33 -14.46 16.29
N LYS A 339 -14.97 -15.74 16.48
CA LYS A 339 -15.49 -16.56 17.60
C LYS A 339 -15.10 -16.00 18.97
N ILE A 340 -13.90 -15.43 19.11
CA ILE A 340 -13.42 -14.79 20.34
C ILE A 340 -14.05 -13.39 20.51
N GLY A 341 -14.71 -12.84 19.48
CA GLY A 341 -15.32 -11.50 19.52
C GLY A 341 -14.33 -10.35 19.31
N TRP A 342 -13.13 -10.62 18.77
CA TRP A 342 -12.14 -9.60 18.47
C TRP A 342 -12.45 -8.86 17.17
N VAL A 343 -13.07 -9.54 16.23
CA VAL A 343 -13.47 -9.01 14.91
C VAL A 343 -14.97 -9.18 14.78
N LYS A 344 -15.66 -8.17 14.28
CA LYS A 344 -17.11 -8.14 14.06
C LYS A 344 -17.44 -7.86 12.60
N ASP A 345 -18.66 -8.20 12.19
CA ASP A 345 -19.16 -7.83 10.88
C ASP A 345 -19.20 -6.29 10.75
N GLY A 346 -18.73 -5.77 9.62
CA GLY A 346 -18.60 -4.35 9.37
C GLY A 346 -17.25 -3.72 9.78
N ASP A 347 -16.40 -4.42 10.57
CA ASP A 347 -15.09 -3.89 11.00
C ASP A 347 -14.13 -3.67 9.82
N MET A 348 -14.34 -4.34 8.69
CA MET A 348 -13.49 -4.27 7.50
C MET A 348 -14.19 -3.62 6.30
N LYS A 349 -15.30 -2.91 6.53
CA LYS A 349 -16.01 -2.22 5.46
C LYS A 349 -15.16 -1.07 4.90
N ILE A 350 -14.98 -1.06 3.58
CA ILE A 350 -14.30 0.01 2.85
C ILE A 350 -15.35 1.03 2.41
N ASP A 351 -15.14 2.29 2.77
CA ASP A 351 -15.94 3.40 2.26
C ASP A 351 -15.39 3.74 0.87
N ALA A 352 -16.03 3.19 -0.18
CA ALA A 352 -15.67 3.39 -1.59
C ALA A 352 -16.54 4.43 -2.25
#